data_706804719b5a53644ec58ef7da61ff62
#
_entry.id   706804719b5a53644ec58ef7da61ff62
#
_cell.length_a   1.000
_cell.length_b   1.000
_cell.length_c   1.000
_cell.angle_alpha   90.00
_cell.angle_beta   90.00
_cell.angle_gamma   90.00
#
_symmetry.space_group_name_H-M   'P 1'
#
loop_
_entity.id
_entity.type
_entity.pdbx_description
1 polymer ?
#
loop_
_entity_poly.entity_id
_entity_poly.type
_entity_poly.pdbx_seq_one_letter_code
_entity_poly.pdbx_strand_id
1 'polypeptide(L)'
;MKTKSLAIDLGASNGRVILGEYDGVDLNMSVIHRFNNGPVERDSYLVWDIDYLFQQVIEGIQLAVSKHKIDSIAVNTWGVDYGLIGHDGRLLHLPRNYRDSRMKKNFEDRKFSFEELYKETGNQVMAINTFFQLLADIFIDPDLKDKADRLLLMPDLFNYLLTGKKYAERSIASTTQLYNPKKQEWNYSLMEENNIPIHLFPQLVDEGHEVGFLKEEFGLGQIPVVNVCSHDTASAVVSIPSTTDFLFISCGTWSLIGTELEEPIMTEKSYSYNLTNESGINKSTRFLKNLTGLWIIQEVKREFEELGKNYSYSDFESLIAPTEKFKTLIDTEHPMFS
;
A
#
# COMPACT_ATOMS: atom_id res chain seq x y z
N MET A 1 5.19 28.80 14.80
CA MET A 1 5.95 28.78 13.51
C MET A 1 5.16 27.90 12.58
N LYS A 2 4.92 28.29 11.35
CA LYS A 2 4.09 27.50 10.41
C LYS A 2 4.96 26.44 9.75
N THR A 3 4.62 25.16 9.93
CA THR A 3 5.32 24.03 9.29
C THR A 3 4.64 23.69 7.98
N LYS A 4 5.41 23.43 6.93
CA LYS A 4 4.93 23.06 5.60
C LYS A 4 5.52 21.73 5.19
N SER A 5 4.66 20.72 5.05
CA SER A 5 5.07 19.37 4.65
C SER A 5 4.38 18.96 3.36
N LEU A 6 5.06 18.18 2.55
CA LEU A 6 4.46 17.54 1.38
C LEU A 6 4.09 16.09 1.71
N ALA A 7 2.83 15.75 1.49
CA ALA A 7 2.37 14.38 1.47
C ALA A 7 2.26 13.91 0.01
N ILE A 8 3.01 12.88 -0.33
CA ILE A 8 2.94 12.17 -1.61
C ILE A 8 2.05 10.96 -1.37
N ASP A 9 0.82 11.04 -1.88
CA ASP A 9 -0.23 10.05 -1.69
C ASP A 9 -0.47 9.32 -3.01
N LEU A 10 0.00 8.08 -3.09
CA LEU A 10 -0.07 7.23 -4.27
C LEU A 10 -1.10 6.12 -4.07
N GLY A 11 -2.30 6.32 -4.57
CA GLY A 11 -3.32 5.28 -4.62
C GLY A 11 -3.20 4.42 -5.89
N ALA A 12 -3.89 3.28 -5.92
CA ALA A 12 -3.85 2.33 -7.05
C ALA A 12 -4.43 2.88 -8.37
N SER A 13 -5.17 4.00 -8.34
CA SER A 13 -5.80 4.61 -9.52
C SER A 13 -5.42 6.06 -9.77
N ASN A 14 -4.84 6.75 -8.81
CA ASN A 14 -4.36 8.12 -8.93
C ASN A 14 -3.29 8.44 -7.91
N GLY A 15 -2.48 9.48 -8.19
CA GLY A 15 -1.49 10.02 -7.26
C GLY A 15 -1.70 11.51 -7.04
N ARG A 16 -1.26 11.98 -5.88
CA ARG A 16 -1.34 13.39 -5.49
C ARG A 16 -0.10 13.83 -4.73
N VAL A 17 0.32 15.08 -4.96
CA VAL A 17 1.25 15.78 -4.07
C VAL A 17 0.45 16.87 -3.36
N ILE A 18 0.38 16.78 -2.05
CA ILE A 18 -0.46 17.61 -1.19
C ILE A 18 0.45 18.44 -0.28
N LEU A 19 0.24 19.75 -0.26
CA LEU A 19 0.86 20.64 0.70
C LEU A 19 0.00 20.71 1.97
N GLY A 20 0.57 20.32 3.10
CA GLY A 20 0.02 20.53 4.43
C GLY A 20 0.71 21.74 5.10
N GLU A 21 -0.06 22.69 5.56
CA GLU A 21 0.41 23.86 6.30
C GLU A 21 -0.19 23.87 7.71
N TYR A 22 0.64 23.60 8.72
CA TYR A 22 0.23 23.54 10.13
C TYR A 22 0.82 24.71 10.91
N ASP A 23 -0.01 25.44 11.64
CA ASP A 23 0.42 26.60 12.42
C ASP A 23 0.48 26.37 13.95
N GLY A 24 0.20 25.15 14.37
CA GLY A 24 0.12 24.73 15.75
C GLY A 24 -1.32 24.52 16.24
N VAL A 25 -2.32 24.93 15.47
CA VAL A 25 -3.76 24.79 15.75
C VAL A 25 -4.48 24.23 14.54
N ASP A 26 -4.37 24.93 13.41
CA ASP A 26 -5.07 24.59 12.17
C ASP A 26 -4.13 23.92 11.16
N LEU A 27 -4.67 22.89 10.48
CA LEU A 27 -4.05 22.23 9.35
C LEU A 27 -4.80 22.57 8.07
N ASN A 28 -4.14 23.32 7.17
CA ASN A 28 -4.66 23.60 5.84
C ASN A 28 -3.99 22.70 4.83
N MET A 29 -4.79 22.06 3.96
CA MET A 29 -4.29 21.17 2.91
C MET A 29 -4.68 21.68 1.54
N SER A 30 -3.75 21.61 0.58
CA SER A 30 -3.99 21.94 -0.82
C SER A 30 -3.30 20.94 -1.73
N VAL A 31 -4.02 20.48 -2.75
CA VAL A 31 -3.45 19.59 -3.77
C VAL A 31 -2.62 20.44 -4.73
N ILE A 32 -1.31 20.20 -4.75
CA ILE A 32 -0.35 20.91 -5.63
C ILE A 32 -0.31 20.25 -7.01
N HIS A 33 -0.33 18.92 -7.04
CA HIS A 33 -0.27 18.15 -8.28
C HIS A 33 -1.14 16.89 -8.17
N ARG A 34 -1.79 16.51 -9.27
CA ARG A 34 -2.60 15.30 -9.37
C ARG A 34 -2.32 14.63 -10.70
N PHE A 35 -2.19 13.31 -10.68
CA PHE A 35 -1.92 12.50 -11.86
C PHE A 35 -2.62 11.16 -11.77
N ASN A 36 -2.79 10.49 -12.92
CA ASN A 36 -3.37 9.17 -12.98
C ASN A 36 -2.33 8.12 -12.59
N ASN A 37 -2.80 7.03 -12.03
CA ASN A 37 -2.04 5.82 -11.77
C ASN A 37 -2.85 4.62 -12.24
N GLY A 38 -2.17 3.54 -12.56
CA GLY A 38 -2.79 2.28 -12.96
C GLY A 38 -1.75 1.31 -13.51
N PRO A 39 -2.09 0.01 -13.55
CA PRO A 39 -1.21 -0.97 -14.16
C PRO A 39 -1.09 -0.75 -15.67
N VAL A 40 0.10 -1.01 -16.19
CA VAL A 40 0.38 -1.07 -17.62
C VAL A 40 0.88 -2.46 -17.97
N GLU A 41 0.61 -2.91 -19.19
CA GLU A 41 1.13 -4.19 -19.68
C GLU A 41 2.55 -3.98 -20.26
N ARG A 42 3.51 -4.77 -19.77
CA ARG A 42 4.87 -4.83 -20.27
C ARG A 42 5.37 -6.28 -20.21
N ASP A 43 5.95 -6.78 -21.28
CA ASP A 43 6.54 -8.12 -21.35
C ASP A 43 5.61 -9.23 -20.82
N SER A 44 4.31 -9.13 -21.12
CA SER A 44 3.25 -10.05 -20.70
C SER A 44 2.95 -10.04 -19.17
N TYR A 45 3.40 -9.01 -18.45
CA TYR A 45 3.06 -8.77 -17.05
C TYR A 45 2.28 -7.46 -16.88
N LEU A 46 1.41 -7.43 -15.89
CA LEU A 46 0.88 -6.17 -15.38
C LEU A 46 1.91 -5.57 -14.43
N VAL A 47 2.36 -4.36 -14.72
CA VAL A 47 3.40 -3.67 -13.93
C VAL A 47 2.99 -2.24 -13.60
N TRP A 48 3.66 -1.64 -12.61
CA TRP A 48 3.59 -0.23 -12.32
C TRP A 48 4.66 0.53 -13.11
N ASP A 49 4.25 1.61 -13.80
CA ASP A 49 5.18 2.49 -14.53
C ASP A 49 5.88 3.44 -13.55
N ILE A 50 6.90 2.91 -12.86
CA ILE A 50 7.62 3.65 -11.81
C ILE A 50 8.31 4.89 -12.37
N ASP A 51 8.82 4.85 -13.58
CA ASP A 51 9.49 5.98 -14.20
C ASP A 51 8.52 7.16 -14.37
N TYR A 52 7.33 6.87 -14.90
CA TYR A 52 6.26 7.86 -15.01
C TYR A 52 5.83 8.38 -13.63
N LEU A 53 5.52 7.48 -12.69
CA LEU A 53 5.05 7.87 -11.36
C LEU A 53 6.09 8.72 -10.61
N PHE A 54 7.36 8.34 -10.69
CA PHE A 54 8.43 9.08 -10.05
C PHE A 54 8.64 10.46 -10.69
N GLN A 55 8.54 10.54 -12.02
CA GLN A 55 8.56 11.84 -12.72
C GLN A 55 7.43 12.76 -12.22
N GLN A 56 6.21 12.24 -12.07
CA GLN A 56 5.07 13.01 -11.54
C GLN A 56 5.28 13.46 -10.09
N VAL A 57 5.89 12.62 -9.26
CA VAL A 57 6.28 12.97 -7.89
C VAL A 57 7.28 14.13 -7.89
N ILE A 58 8.34 14.05 -8.69
CA ILE A 58 9.35 15.11 -8.79
C ILE A 58 8.73 16.41 -9.31
N GLU A 59 7.88 16.36 -10.33
CA GLU A 59 7.16 17.54 -10.85
C GLU A 59 6.32 18.20 -9.73
N GLY A 60 5.58 17.43 -8.96
CA GLY A 60 4.79 17.93 -7.84
C GLY A 60 5.65 18.58 -6.76
N ILE A 61 6.80 18.00 -6.41
CA ILE A 61 7.75 18.58 -5.46
C ILE A 61 8.31 19.91 -6.02
N GLN A 62 8.70 19.95 -7.30
CA GLN A 62 9.20 21.16 -7.98
C GLN A 62 8.17 22.30 -7.93
N LEU A 63 6.90 21.99 -8.23
CA LEU A 63 5.81 22.97 -8.17
C LEU A 63 5.63 23.53 -6.75
N ALA A 64 5.75 22.69 -5.73
CA ALA A 64 5.64 23.13 -4.35
C ALA A 64 6.83 24.00 -3.91
N VAL A 65 8.05 23.55 -4.17
CA VAL A 65 9.30 24.25 -3.77
C VAL A 65 9.43 25.59 -4.48
N SER A 66 8.92 25.73 -5.71
CA SER A 66 8.94 27.01 -6.44
C SER A 66 8.15 28.12 -5.74
N LYS A 67 7.21 27.79 -4.84
CA LYS A 67 6.30 28.72 -4.16
C LYS A 67 6.43 28.73 -2.65
N HIS A 68 6.95 27.63 -2.07
CA HIS A 68 6.96 27.41 -0.64
C HIS A 68 8.32 26.89 -0.18
N LYS A 69 8.74 27.30 1.02
CA LYS A 69 9.79 26.60 1.74
C LYS A 69 9.15 25.32 2.35
N ILE A 70 9.64 24.17 1.97
CA ILE A 70 9.14 22.88 2.44
C ILE A 70 10.04 22.38 3.57
N ASP A 71 9.45 21.96 4.67
CA ASP A 71 10.16 21.49 5.87
C ASP A 71 10.34 19.96 5.89
N SER A 72 9.44 19.20 5.24
CA SER A 72 9.58 17.75 5.10
C SER A 72 8.74 17.19 3.96
N ILE A 73 9.07 15.96 3.55
CA ILE A 73 8.32 15.15 2.57
C ILE A 73 8.03 13.80 3.19
N ALA A 74 6.82 13.27 2.94
CA ALA A 74 6.43 11.91 3.31
C ALA A 74 5.71 11.23 2.15
N VAL A 75 5.85 9.91 2.06
CA VAL A 75 5.22 9.09 1.01
C VAL A 75 4.35 8.01 1.66
N ASN A 76 3.12 7.87 1.16
CA ASN A 76 2.29 6.70 1.42
C ASN A 76 1.81 6.10 0.09
N THR A 77 1.54 4.80 0.10
CA THR A 77 1.05 4.07 -1.08
C THR A 77 0.10 2.93 -0.69
N TRP A 78 -0.43 2.26 -1.72
CA TRP A 78 -1.10 0.97 -1.58
C TRP A 78 -0.14 -0.11 -1.06
N GLY A 79 -0.69 -1.19 -0.49
CA GLY A 79 0.05 -2.31 0.11
C GLY A 79 0.52 -3.36 -0.89
N VAL A 80 1.20 -4.35 -0.39
CA VAL A 80 1.61 -5.65 -0.95
C VAL A 80 2.61 -5.65 -2.11
N ASP A 81 2.68 -4.59 -2.92
CA ASP A 81 3.57 -4.54 -4.09
C ASP A 81 4.97 -4.02 -3.71
N TYR A 82 5.96 -4.41 -4.51
CA TYR A 82 7.37 -4.13 -4.24
C TYR A 82 8.20 -4.02 -5.51
N GLY A 83 9.36 -3.36 -5.38
CA GLY A 83 10.43 -3.39 -6.35
C GLY A 83 11.64 -4.15 -5.81
N LEU A 84 12.38 -4.82 -6.69
CA LEU A 84 13.63 -5.49 -6.40
C LEU A 84 14.79 -4.64 -6.89
N ILE A 85 15.68 -4.27 -5.98
CA ILE A 85 16.87 -3.48 -6.26
C ILE A 85 18.05 -4.44 -6.43
N GLY A 86 18.75 -4.31 -7.55
CA GLY A 86 19.99 -5.06 -7.82
C GLY A 86 21.19 -4.49 -7.05
N HIS A 87 22.30 -5.21 -7.10
CA HIS A 87 23.56 -4.78 -6.47
C HIS A 87 24.13 -3.48 -7.06
N ASP A 88 23.71 -3.12 -8.26
CA ASP A 88 24.07 -1.85 -8.91
C ASP A 88 23.18 -0.66 -8.45
N GLY A 89 22.22 -0.90 -7.56
CA GLY A 89 21.27 0.08 -7.05
C GLY A 89 20.11 0.41 -7.99
N ARG A 90 19.93 -0.32 -9.09
CA ARG A 90 18.81 -0.15 -10.04
C ARG A 90 17.73 -1.18 -9.81
N LEU A 91 16.52 -0.88 -10.24
CA LEU A 91 15.45 -1.88 -10.34
C LEU A 91 15.85 -3.00 -11.29
N LEU A 92 15.68 -4.25 -10.90
CA LEU A 92 15.89 -5.42 -11.76
C LEU A 92 14.85 -5.49 -12.87
N HIS A 93 13.63 -5.11 -12.56
CA HIS A 93 12.50 -4.97 -13.48
C HIS A 93 11.47 -4.00 -12.87
N LEU A 94 10.50 -3.55 -13.67
CA LEU A 94 9.39 -2.76 -13.14
C LEU A 94 8.62 -3.57 -12.09
N PRO A 95 8.18 -2.95 -10.96
CA PRO A 95 7.34 -3.59 -9.97
C PRO A 95 6.08 -4.18 -10.59
N ARG A 96 5.80 -5.43 -10.30
CA ARG A 96 4.63 -6.13 -10.82
C ARG A 96 3.40 -5.76 -10.00
N ASN A 97 2.28 -5.58 -10.67
CA ASN A 97 1.02 -5.25 -10.03
C ASN A 97 0.43 -6.46 -9.31
N TYR A 98 -0.21 -6.23 -8.18
CA TYR A 98 -0.88 -7.28 -7.38
C TYR A 98 -2.04 -8.00 -8.12
N ARG A 99 -2.55 -7.44 -9.23
CA ARG A 99 -3.56 -8.08 -10.09
C ARG A 99 -2.96 -8.90 -11.22
N ASP A 100 -1.63 -8.96 -11.32
CA ASP A 100 -0.96 -9.85 -12.28
C ASP A 100 -1.29 -11.32 -11.99
N SER A 101 -1.48 -12.11 -13.02
CA SER A 101 -1.95 -13.51 -12.87
C SER A 101 -0.87 -14.49 -12.41
N ARG A 102 0.41 -14.06 -12.29
CA ARG A 102 1.55 -14.95 -12.00
C ARG A 102 1.45 -15.71 -10.68
N MET A 103 0.76 -15.11 -9.67
CA MET A 103 0.62 -15.72 -8.35
C MET A 103 -0.36 -16.90 -8.33
N LYS A 104 -1.31 -16.94 -9.28
CA LYS A 104 -2.45 -17.88 -9.24
C LYS A 104 -2.01 -19.33 -9.06
N LYS A 105 -1.04 -19.78 -9.86
CA LYS A 105 -0.54 -21.15 -9.78
C LYS A 105 0.06 -21.48 -8.41
N ASN A 106 0.95 -20.62 -7.90
CA ASN A 106 1.62 -20.85 -6.62
C ASN A 106 0.64 -20.79 -5.44
N PHE A 107 -0.40 -19.98 -5.55
CA PHE A 107 -1.45 -19.89 -4.54
C PHE A 107 -2.33 -21.18 -4.51
N GLU A 108 -2.63 -21.76 -5.67
CA GLU A 108 -3.43 -22.99 -5.79
C GLU A 108 -2.60 -24.24 -5.44
N ASP A 109 -1.35 -24.36 -5.89
CA ASP A 109 -0.47 -25.53 -5.74
C ASP A 109 0.37 -25.52 -4.43
N ARG A 110 -0.01 -24.74 -3.44
CA ARG A 110 0.72 -24.56 -2.18
C ARG A 110 0.92 -25.84 -1.38
N LYS A 111 2.06 -25.90 -0.67
CA LYS A 111 2.44 -27.04 0.19
C LYS A 111 2.17 -26.81 1.68
N PHE A 112 1.61 -25.67 2.05
CA PHE A 112 1.36 -25.26 3.44
C PHE A 112 -0.12 -24.94 3.65
N SER A 113 -0.57 -25.03 4.90
CA SER A 113 -1.92 -24.69 5.32
C SER A 113 -2.09 -23.17 5.44
N PHE A 114 -3.19 -22.63 4.95
CA PHE A 114 -3.54 -21.22 5.16
C PHE A 114 -3.77 -20.89 6.64
N GLU A 115 -4.26 -21.85 7.42
CA GLU A 115 -4.44 -21.69 8.86
C GLU A 115 -3.09 -21.55 9.58
N GLU A 116 -2.10 -22.36 9.21
CA GLU A 116 -0.73 -22.26 9.75
C GLU A 116 -0.11 -20.94 9.38
N LEU A 117 -0.22 -20.52 8.12
CA LEU A 117 0.27 -19.21 7.65
C LEU A 117 -0.39 -18.06 8.41
N TYR A 118 -1.71 -18.13 8.65
CA TYR A 118 -2.42 -17.13 9.45
C TYR A 118 -1.94 -17.08 10.90
N LYS A 119 -1.69 -18.24 11.54
CA LYS A 119 -1.17 -18.30 12.91
C LYS A 119 0.20 -17.62 13.07
N GLU A 120 1.00 -17.62 12.01
CA GLU A 120 2.32 -16.98 11.99
C GLU A 120 2.29 -15.49 11.69
N THR A 121 1.38 -15.07 10.80
CA THR A 121 1.39 -13.72 10.23
C THR A 121 0.20 -12.87 10.61
N GLY A 122 -0.92 -13.49 11.01
CA GLY A 122 -2.16 -12.79 11.33
C GLY A 122 -2.83 -12.06 10.16
N ASN A 123 -2.28 -12.17 8.96
CA ASN A 123 -2.81 -11.50 7.79
C ASN A 123 -3.94 -12.28 7.13
N GLN A 124 -4.93 -11.57 6.62
CA GLN A 124 -5.90 -12.11 5.67
C GLN A 124 -5.16 -12.79 4.52
N VAL A 125 -5.46 -14.07 4.28
CA VAL A 125 -4.75 -14.86 3.26
C VAL A 125 -5.34 -14.57 1.89
N MET A 126 -4.55 -13.89 1.06
CA MET A 126 -4.93 -13.47 -0.29
C MET A 126 -3.79 -13.73 -1.26
N ALA A 127 -4.09 -14.17 -2.48
CA ALA A 127 -3.08 -14.42 -3.51
C ALA A 127 -2.21 -13.20 -3.84
N ILE A 128 -2.74 -12.01 -3.63
CA ILE A 128 -2.08 -10.72 -3.88
C ILE A 128 -1.01 -10.36 -2.85
N ASN A 129 -0.94 -11.04 -1.69
CA ASN A 129 0.03 -10.69 -0.66
C ASN A 129 1.47 -10.89 -1.16
N THR A 130 2.38 -10.05 -0.71
CA THR A 130 3.79 -10.05 -1.11
C THR A 130 4.44 -11.43 -1.04
N PHE A 131 4.11 -12.22 -0.02
CA PHE A 131 4.58 -13.58 0.15
C PHE A 131 4.36 -14.43 -1.11
N PHE A 132 3.13 -14.46 -1.64
CA PHE A 132 2.80 -15.24 -2.84
C PHE A 132 3.39 -14.63 -4.11
N GLN A 133 3.42 -13.31 -4.20
CA GLN A 133 4.05 -12.60 -5.30
C GLN A 133 5.54 -12.96 -5.40
N LEU A 134 6.27 -12.90 -4.27
CA LEU A 134 7.71 -13.18 -4.22
C LEU A 134 8.00 -14.65 -4.51
N LEU A 135 7.19 -15.59 -4.02
CA LEU A 135 7.31 -17.01 -4.38
C LEU A 135 7.12 -17.24 -5.87
N ALA A 136 6.18 -16.54 -6.50
CA ALA A 136 5.98 -16.60 -7.95
C ALA A 136 7.18 -16.03 -8.71
N ASP A 137 7.71 -14.89 -8.28
CA ASP A 137 8.88 -14.26 -8.91
C ASP A 137 10.13 -15.15 -8.81
N ILE A 138 10.38 -15.76 -7.65
CA ILE A 138 11.49 -16.71 -7.44
C ILE A 138 11.30 -18.00 -8.29
N PHE A 139 10.05 -18.44 -8.46
CA PHE A 139 9.75 -19.60 -9.32
C PHE A 139 10.00 -19.30 -10.78
N ILE A 140 9.68 -18.08 -11.25
CA ILE A 140 9.89 -17.64 -12.64
C ILE A 140 11.38 -17.41 -12.93
N ASP A 141 12.09 -16.76 -12.02
CA ASP A 141 13.54 -16.49 -12.10
C ASP A 141 14.21 -16.93 -10.79
N PRO A 142 14.70 -18.18 -10.70
CA PRO A 142 15.40 -18.67 -9.51
C PRO A 142 16.69 -17.89 -9.17
N ASP A 143 17.33 -17.26 -10.16
CA ASP A 143 18.53 -16.45 -9.97
C ASP A 143 18.23 -15.08 -9.33
N LEU A 144 16.96 -14.73 -9.21
CA LEU A 144 16.53 -13.49 -8.57
C LEU A 144 17.12 -13.35 -7.17
N LYS A 145 17.27 -14.45 -6.46
CA LYS A 145 17.82 -14.51 -5.10
C LYS A 145 19.25 -13.95 -5.02
N ASP A 146 20.04 -14.16 -6.08
CA ASP A 146 21.44 -13.73 -6.16
C ASP A 146 21.57 -12.37 -6.85
N LYS A 147 20.63 -12.01 -7.73
CA LYS A 147 20.63 -10.73 -8.46
C LYS A 147 20.15 -9.57 -7.59
N ALA A 148 19.20 -9.84 -6.68
CA ALA A 148 18.58 -8.81 -5.85
C ALA A 148 19.40 -8.53 -4.58
N ASP A 149 19.66 -7.25 -4.34
CA ASP A 149 20.23 -6.78 -3.06
C ASP A 149 19.13 -6.53 -2.02
N ARG A 150 18.01 -5.90 -2.42
CA ARG A 150 16.90 -5.55 -1.52
C ARG A 150 15.55 -5.62 -2.21
N LEU A 151 14.56 -6.00 -1.43
CA LEU A 151 13.14 -5.84 -1.71
C LEU A 151 12.67 -4.56 -1.01
N LEU A 152 12.09 -3.63 -1.75
CA LEU A 152 11.51 -2.39 -1.22
C LEU A 152 10.02 -2.36 -1.54
N LEU A 153 9.18 -2.24 -0.51
CA LEU A 153 7.75 -2.03 -0.69
C LEU A 153 7.50 -0.67 -1.35
N MET A 154 6.34 -0.48 -1.95
CA MET A 154 6.14 0.68 -2.83
C MET A 154 6.52 2.03 -2.19
N PRO A 155 6.09 2.39 -0.95
CA PRO A 155 6.50 3.68 -0.37
C PRO A 155 7.99 3.72 -0.05
N ASP A 156 8.57 2.60 0.36
CA ASP A 156 10.01 2.47 0.64
C ASP A 156 10.83 2.60 -0.65
N LEU A 157 10.31 2.08 -1.77
CA LEU A 157 10.92 2.27 -3.09
C LEU A 157 10.95 3.74 -3.48
N PHE A 158 9.84 4.49 -3.31
CA PHE A 158 9.83 5.92 -3.58
C PHE A 158 10.77 6.68 -2.64
N ASN A 159 10.80 6.33 -1.35
CA ASN A 159 11.77 6.89 -0.40
C ASN A 159 13.21 6.61 -0.83
N TYR A 160 13.51 5.40 -1.31
CA TYR A 160 14.81 5.06 -1.88
C TYR A 160 15.14 5.88 -3.12
N LEU A 161 14.22 6.03 -4.06
CA LEU A 161 14.42 6.83 -5.26
C LEU A 161 14.70 8.28 -4.91
N LEU A 162 14.04 8.83 -3.88
CA LEU A 162 14.24 10.20 -3.40
C LEU A 162 15.55 10.41 -2.64
N THR A 163 15.99 9.42 -1.82
CA THR A 163 17.08 9.60 -0.84
C THR A 163 18.28 8.67 -1.03
N GLY A 164 18.11 7.55 -1.72
CA GLY A 164 19.13 6.49 -1.82
C GLY A 164 19.20 5.57 -0.60
N LYS A 165 18.32 5.70 0.39
CA LYS A 165 18.30 4.89 1.63
C LYS A 165 17.30 3.75 1.53
N LYS A 166 17.65 2.59 2.10
CA LYS A 166 16.89 1.34 2.02
C LYS A 166 16.42 0.94 3.41
N TYR A 167 15.18 1.27 3.73
CA TYR A 167 14.45 0.88 4.95
C TYR A 167 13.14 0.24 4.57
N ALA A 168 12.46 -0.40 5.51
CA ALA A 168 11.07 -0.82 5.39
C ALA A 168 10.26 -0.20 6.54
N GLU A 169 9.21 0.55 6.22
CA GLU A 169 8.34 1.11 7.24
C GLU A 169 7.36 0.03 7.73
N ARG A 170 7.08 0.01 9.02
CA ARG A 170 6.36 -1.07 9.70
C ARG A 170 4.92 -1.28 9.19
N SER A 171 4.16 -0.21 8.97
CA SER A 171 2.75 -0.34 8.57
C SER A 171 2.61 -0.98 7.19
N ILE A 172 3.47 -0.61 6.24
CA ILE A 172 3.49 -1.24 4.92
C ILE A 172 4.06 -2.66 4.97
N ALA A 173 5.11 -2.91 5.77
CA ALA A 173 5.68 -4.23 5.96
C ALA A 173 4.66 -5.24 6.49
N SER A 174 3.74 -4.80 7.34
CA SER A 174 2.70 -5.65 7.92
C SER A 174 1.65 -6.13 6.92
N THR A 175 1.59 -5.57 5.70
CA THR A 175 0.67 -6.03 4.64
C THR A 175 1.19 -7.25 3.89
N THR A 176 2.47 -7.60 4.07
CA THR A 176 3.21 -8.52 3.20
C THR A 176 2.91 -9.99 3.39
N GLN A 177 2.33 -10.38 4.54
CA GLN A 177 2.29 -11.77 5.02
C GLN A 177 3.69 -12.39 5.28
N LEU A 178 4.69 -11.52 5.46
CA LEU A 178 6.07 -11.84 5.83
C LEU A 178 6.50 -11.15 7.14
N TYR A 179 5.55 -10.51 7.81
CA TYR A 179 5.74 -9.82 9.08
C TYR A 179 5.05 -10.60 10.23
N ASN A 180 5.72 -10.67 11.38
CA ASN A 180 5.15 -11.27 12.60
C ASN A 180 4.60 -10.15 13.50
N PRO A 181 3.28 -9.99 13.62
CA PRO A 181 2.69 -8.88 14.37
C PRO A 181 2.91 -8.97 15.90
N LYS A 182 3.08 -10.19 16.45
CA LYS A 182 3.35 -10.39 17.87
C LYS A 182 4.77 -10.01 18.25
N LYS A 183 5.74 -10.33 17.40
CA LYS A 183 7.16 -9.99 17.62
C LYS A 183 7.51 -8.61 17.05
N GLN A 184 6.67 -8.06 16.20
CA GLN A 184 6.86 -6.80 15.48
C GLN A 184 8.18 -6.76 14.66
N GLU A 185 8.48 -7.89 14.00
CA GLU A 185 9.66 -8.09 13.16
C GLU A 185 9.30 -8.88 11.89
N TRP A 186 10.24 -8.95 10.96
CA TRP A 186 10.13 -9.85 9.83
C TRP A 186 10.02 -11.31 10.30
N ASN A 187 9.16 -12.11 9.66
CA ASN A 187 9.01 -13.53 9.98
C ASN A 187 10.11 -14.36 9.30
N TYR A 188 11.31 -14.33 9.92
CA TYR A 188 12.49 -15.01 9.37
C TYR A 188 12.31 -16.53 9.27
N SER A 189 11.60 -17.18 10.21
CA SER A 189 11.32 -18.61 10.14
C SER A 189 10.50 -18.97 8.90
N LEU A 190 9.43 -18.22 8.65
CA LEU A 190 8.60 -18.42 7.45
C LEU A 190 9.40 -18.21 6.15
N MET A 191 10.31 -17.23 6.15
CA MET A 191 11.17 -16.97 5.00
C MET A 191 12.13 -18.15 4.74
N GLU A 192 12.79 -18.65 5.78
CA GLU A 192 13.71 -19.81 5.68
C GLU A 192 12.99 -21.08 5.21
N GLU A 193 11.85 -21.41 5.79
CA GLU A 193 11.01 -22.56 5.42
C GLU A 193 10.58 -22.54 3.94
N ASN A 194 10.44 -21.34 3.37
CA ASN A 194 10.03 -21.16 1.98
C ASN A 194 11.20 -20.76 1.05
N ASN A 195 12.45 -20.87 1.50
CA ASN A 195 13.65 -20.52 0.75
C ASN A 195 13.63 -19.08 0.21
N ILE A 196 13.04 -18.15 0.97
CA ILE A 196 13.07 -16.71 0.69
C ILE A 196 14.33 -16.13 1.35
N PRO A 197 15.22 -15.46 0.60
CA PRO A 197 16.47 -14.94 1.17
C PRO A 197 16.20 -13.78 2.14
N ILE A 198 16.64 -13.94 3.39
CA ILE A 198 16.45 -12.95 4.47
C ILE A 198 17.12 -11.62 4.14
N HIS A 199 18.26 -11.64 3.43
CA HIS A 199 18.99 -10.42 3.08
C HIS A 199 18.21 -9.44 2.20
N LEU A 200 17.16 -9.89 1.52
CA LEU A 200 16.29 -9.02 0.71
C LEU A 200 15.52 -8.02 1.57
N PHE A 201 15.29 -8.33 2.84
CA PHE A 201 14.43 -7.53 3.70
C PHE A 201 15.22 -6.48 4.46
N PRO A 202 14.96 -5.17 4.24
CA PRO A 202 15.68 -4.11 4.93
C PRO A 202 15.30 -4.03 6.41
N GLN A 203 16.06 -3.23 7.16
CA GLN A 203 15.75 -2.90 8.54
C GLN A 203 14.35 -2.25 8.61
N LEU A 204 13.52 -2.76 9.54
CA LEU A 204 12.24 -2.14 9.89
C LEU A 204 12.47 -0.84 10.66
N VAL A 205 11.69 0.16 10.30
CA VAL A 205 11.63 1.46 10.99
C VAL A 205 10.18 1.83 11.27
N ASP A 206 9.99 2.68 12.27
CA ASP A 206 8.68 3.18 12.66
C ASP A 206 8.37 4.49 11.91
N GLU A 207 7.13 4.94 11.99
CA GLU A 207 6.74 6.28 11.58
C GLU A 207 7.53 7.36 12.34
N GLY A 208 7.75 8.51 11.73
CA GLY A 208 8.60 9.57 12.25
C GLY A 208 10.11 9.37 12.03
N HIS A 209 10.54 8.21 11.52
CA HIS A 209 11.93 7.99 11.16
C HIS A 209 12.36 8.88 9.99
N GLU A 210 13.45 9.64 10.16
CA GLU A 210 14.07 10.40 9.07
C GLU A 210 14.83 9.44 8.15
N VAL A 211 14.29 9.22 6.95
CA VAL A 211 14.91 8.34 5.94
C VAL A 211 16.23 8.93 5.42
N GLY A 212 16.23 10.23 5.21
CA GLY A 212 17.36 10.98 4.67
C GLY A 212 16.88 12.27 4.00
N PHE A 213 17.74 12.86 3.20
CA PHE A 213 17.43 14.07 2.46
C PHE A 213 17.24 13.79 0.98
N LEU A 214 16.49 14.65 0.28
CA LEU A 214 16.39 14.60 -1.17
C LEU A 214 17.79 14.58 -1.79
N LYS A 215 17.99 13.74 -2.80
CA LYS A 215 19.25 13.69 -3.55
C LYS A 215 19.54 15.03 -4.22
N GLU A 216 20.80 15.42 -4.20
CA GLU A 216 21.26 16.70 -4.77
C GLU A 216 21.00 16.80 -6.27
N GLU A 217 20.96 15.68 -6.98
CA GLU A 217 20.71 15.60 -8.42
C GLU A 217 19.37 16.21 -8.85
N PHE A 218 18.39 16.31 -7.94
CA PHE A 218 17.09 16.94 -8.25
C PHE A 218 17.14 18.47 -8.21
N GLY A 219 18.17 19.08 -7.58
CA GLY A 219 18.31 20.53 -7.47
C GLY A 219 17.22 21.22 -6.62
N LEU A 220 16.55 20.48 -5.73
CA LEU A 220 15.38 20.93 -4.96
C LEU A 220 15.72 21.32 -3.51
N GLY A 221 17.00 21.29 -3.15
CA GLY A 221 17.49 21.59 -1.81
C GLY A 221 17.50 20.39 -0.87
N GLN A 222 18.02 20.61 0.34
CA GLN A 222 18.14 19.59 1.40
C GLN A 222 16.84 19.50 2.18
N ILE A 223 15.84 18.83 1.62
CA ILE A 223 14.54 18.60 2.28
C ILE A 223 14.54 17.19 2.87
N PRO A 224 14.28 17.02 4.19
CA PRO A 224 14.21 15.72 4.80
C PRO A 224 12.99 14.93 4.31
N VAL A 225 13.20 13.63 4.06
CA VAL A 225 12.16 12.66 3.78
C VAL A 225 11.93 11.86 5.06
N VAL A 226 10.69 11.84 5.53
CA VAL A 226 10.32 11.24 6.82
C VAL A 226 9.26 10.17 6.61
N ASN A 227 9.43 9.00 7.23
CA ASN A 227 8.40 7.97 7.22
C ASN A 227 7.16 8.43 7.99
N VAL A 228 6.02 8.11 7.43
CA VAL A 228 4.70 8.12 8.08
C VAL A 228 4.22 6.68 8.21
N CYS A 229 3.04 6.41 8.72
CA CYS A 229 2.37 5.14 8.46
C CYS A 229 2.16 5.01 6.96
N SER A 230 3.09 4.37 6.26
CA SER A 230 3.23 4.52 4.81
C SER A 230 2.28 3.64 3.98
N HIS A 231 1.54 2.72 4.63
CA HIS A 231 0.34 2.13 4.02
C HIS A 231 -0.80 3.17 4.02
N ASP A 232 -1.41 3.45 2.87
CA ASP A 232 -2.45 4.48 2.69
C ASP A 232 -3.60 4.37 3.70
N THR A 233 -4.07 3.14 3.95
CA THR A 233 -5.09 2.88 4.97
C THR A 233 -4.58 3.14 6.38
N ALA A 234 -3.31 2.88 6.69
CA ALA A 234 -2.74 3.21 7.99
C ALA A 234 -2.72 4.73 8.21
N SER A 235 -2.29 5.48 7.21
CA SER A 235 -2.34 6.94 7.23
C SER A 235 -3.77 7.48 7.39
N ALA A 236 -4.75 6.86 6.72
CA ALA A 236 -6.15 7.23 6.86
C ALA A 236 -6.68 6.98 8.28
N VAL A 237 -6.35 5.84 8.89
CA VAL A 237 -6.79 5.51 10.27
C VAL A 237 -6.18 6.46 11.30
N VAL A 238 -4.89 6.81 11.16
CA VAL A 238 -4.22 7.80 12.03
C VAL A 238 -4.93 9.15 12.01
N SER A 239 -5.58 9.52 10.91
CA SER A 239 -6.28 10.81 10.79
C SER A 239 -7.63 10.86 11.53
N ILE A 240 -8.11 9.75 12.08
CA ILE A 240 -9.40 9.70 12.79
C ILE A 240 -9.28 10.40 14.16
N PRO A 241 -10.03 11.47 14.41
CA PRO A 241 -9.92 12.25 15.66
C PRO A 241 -10.69 11.57 16.80
N SER A 242 -10.37 10.31 17.12
CA SER A 242 -11.01 9.57 18.22
C SER A 242 -10.02 9.38 19.36
N THR A 243 -10.53 9.51 20.60
CA THR A 243 -9.80 9.21 21.83
C THR A 243 -10.39 7.99 22.57
N THR A 244 -11.35 7.32 21.94
CA THR A 244 -12.03 6.11 22.47
C THR A 244 -12.04 5.04 21.39
N ASP A 245 -12.41 3.83 21.74
CA ASP A 245 -12.62 2.75 20.80
C ASP A 245 -13.53 3.19 19.65
N PHE A 246 -13.15 2.84 18.44
CA PHE A 246 -13.90 3.21 17.24
C PHE A 246 -13.89 2.09 16.20
N LEU A 247 -14.89 2.08 15.35
CA LEU A 247 -14.90 1.32 14.10
C LEU A 247 -14.70 2.27 12.94
N PHE A 248 -13.91 1.86 11.97
CA PHE A 248 -13.72 2.63 10.74
C PHE A 248 -14.12 1.83 9.50
N ILE A 249 -14.46 2.57 8.46
CA ILE A 249 -14.57 2.04 7.10
C ILE A 249 -13.76 2.96 6.19
N SER A 250 -12.66 2.47 5.66
CA SER A 250 -11.90 3.14 4.61
C SER A 250 -12.46 2.72 3.25
N CYS A 251 -13.20 3.61 2.60
CA CYS A 251 -13.89 3.33 1.34
C CYS A 251 -13.10 3.85 0.15
N GLY A 252 -12.54 2.93 -0.62
CA GLY A 252 -11.86 3.18 -1.88
C GLY A 252 -12.21 2.10 -2.90
N THR A 253 -11.33 1.82 -3.83
CA THR A 253 -11.41 0.64 -4.72
C THR A 253 -11.62 -0.63 -3.89
N TRP A 254 -10.82 -0.80 -2.84
CA TRP A 254 -11.10 -1.69 -1.73
C TRP A 254 -11.87 -0.95 -0.63
N SER A 255 -12.62 -1.69 0.17
CA SER A 255 -13.20 -1.19 1.43
C SER A 255 -12.61 -1.98 2.58
N LEU A 256 -12.01 -1.26 3.52
CA LEU A 256 -11.41 -1.85 4.71
C LEU A 256 -12.25 -1.46 5.93
N ILE A 257 -12.82 -2.48 6.58
CA ILE A 257 -13.63 -2.29 7.79
C ILE A 257 -12.90 -2.87 9.00
N GLY A 258 -12.74 -2.10 10.06
CA GLY A 258 -11.98 -2.56 11.21
C GLY A 258 -11.98 -1.62 12.40
N THR A 259 -11.08 -1.90 13.32
CA THR A 259 -10.81 -1.14 14.55
C THR A 259 -9.31 -1.12 14.80
N GLU A 260 -8.88 -0.28 15.72
CA GLU A 260 -7.51 -0.23 16.21
C GLU A 260 -7.45 -0.88 17.60
N LEU A 261 -6.44 -1.73 17.82
CA LEU A 261 -6.21 -2.51 19.03
C LEU A 261 -4.78 -2.33 19.52
N GLU A 262 -4.52 -2.59 20.79
CA GLU A 262 -3.16 -2.62 21.34
C GLU A 262 -2.39 -3.86 20.88
N GLU A 263 -3.08 -5.02 20.80
CA GLU A 263 -2.47 -6.31 20.49
C GLU A 263 -3.19 -7.03 19.33
N PRO A 264 -2.48 -7.86 18.54
CA PRO A 264 -3.08 -8.60 17.44
C PRO A 264 -4.01 -9.73 17.92
N ILE A 265 -5.12 -9.93 17.21
CA ILE A 265 -6.05 -11.05 17.42
C ILE A 265 -5.83 -12.11 16.36
N MET A 266 -5.17 -13.22 16.72
CA MET A 266 -4.80 -14.32 15.82
C MET A 266 -5.41 -15.64 16.33
N THR A 267 -6.74 -15.73 16.28
CA THR A 267 -7.53 -16.90 16.74
C THR A 267 -8.10 -17.67 15.57
N GLU A 268 -8.58 -18.90 15.81
CA GLU A 268 -9.35 -19.66 14.81
C GLU A 268 -10.58 -18.88 14.31
N LYS A 269 -11.21 -18.11 15.19
CA LYS A 269 -12.38 -17.29 14.83
C LYS A 269 -11.98 -16.13 13.92
N SER A 270 -10.88 -15.41 14.22
CA SER A 270 -10.41 -14.34 13.34
C SER A 270 -9.96 -14.87 11.98
N TYR A 271 -9.35 -16.06 11.94
CA TYR A 271 -9.05 -16.77 10.70
C TYR A 271 -10.31 -17.11 9.92
N SER A 272 -11.32 -17.72 10.57
CA SER A 272 -12.55 -18.13 9.90
C SER A 272 -13.35 -16.98 9.29
N TYR A 273 -13.21 -15.78 9.83
CA TYR A 273 -13.76 -14.54 9.26
C TYR A 273 -12.81 -13.84 8.29
N ASN A 274 -11.63 -14.42 8.06
CA ASN A 274 -10.59 -13.87 7.17
C ASN A 274 -10.23 -12.42 7.52
N LEU A 275 -9.99 -12.17 8.84
CA LEU A 275 -9.58 -10.86 9.36
C LEU A 275 -8.05 -10.74 9.32
N THR A 276 -7.55 -9.53 9.16
CA THR A 276 -6.11 -9.22 9.11
C THR A 276 -5.69 -8.38 10.30
N ASN A 277 -4.43 -8.57 10.73
CA ASN A 277 -3.74 -7.76 11.72
C ASN A 277 -2.62 -7.02 11.01
N GLU A 278 -2.77 -5.72 10.86
CA GLU A 278 -1.77 -4.86 10.24
C GLU A 278 -1.29 -3.82 11.25
N SER A 279 -0.03 -3.40 11.15
CA SER A 279 0.52 -2.41 12.07
C SER A 279 -0.09 -1.03 11.85
N GLY A 280 -0.47 -0.38 12.96
CA GLY A 280 -0.89 1.01 13.04
C GLY A 280 0.19 1.89 13.65
N ILE A 281 -0.17 3.12 14.00
CA ILE A 281 0.69 4.10 14.67
C ILE A 281 1.10 3.61 16.07
N ASN A 282 2.28 4.01 16.55
CA ASN A 282 2.78 3.65 17.88
C ASN A 282 2.74 2.13 18.16
N LYS A 283 2.94 1.32 17.10
CA LYS A 283 2.91 -0.16 17.18
C LYS A 283 1.56 -0.75 17.56
N SER A 284 0.47 -0.01 17.39
CA SER A 284 -0.90 -0.54 17.49
C SER A 284 -1.17 -1.57 16.38
N THR A 285 -2.28 -2.26 16.49
CA THR A 285 -2.76 -3.21 15.50
C THR A 285 -4.05 -2.70 14.88
N ARG A 286 -4.07 -2.50 13.58
CA ARG A 286 -5.30 -2.33 12.81
C ARG A 286 -5.89 -3.71 12.54
N PHE A 287 -6.92 -4.07 13.26
CA PHE A 287 -7.64 -5.34 13.11
C PHE A 287 -8.81 -5.11 12.16
N LEU A 288 -8.72 -5.60 10.95
CA LEU A 288 -9.63 -5.24 9.88
C LEU A 288 -9.90 -6.38 8.91
N LYS A 289 -10.82 -6.15 7.98
CA LYS A 289 -11.09 -7.00 6.83
C LYS A 289 -11.04 -6.19 5.56
N ASN A 290 -10.32 -6.71 4.56
CA ASN A 290 -10.35 -6.19 3.20
C ASN A 290 -11.55 -6.79 2.45
N LEU A 291 -12.35 -5.94 1.85
CA LEU A 291 -13.51 -6.29 1.05
C LEU A 291 -13.41 -5.63 -0.32
N THR A 292 -13.96 -6.24 -1.35
CA THR A 292 -14.16 -5.54 -2.62
C THR A 292 -15.11 -4.36 -2.36
N GLY A 293 -14.64 -3.16 -2.63
CA GLY A 293 -15.34 -1.92 -2.30
C GLY A 293 -15.99 -1.25 -3.50
N LEU A 294 -15.66 0.01 -3.72
CA LEU A 294 -16.23 0.82 -4.81
C LEU A 294 -15.82 0.32 -6.21
N TRP A 295 -14.89 -0.61 -6.30
CA TRP A 295 -14.58 -1.30 -7.55
C TRP A 295 -15.84 -1.87 -8.22
N ILE A 296 -16.77 -2.43 -7.45
CA ILE A 296 -18.04 -2.96 -7.98
C ILE A 296 -18.80 -1.86 -8.73
N ILE A 297 -18.89 -0.66 -8.16
CA ILE A 297 -19.55 0.47 -8.81
C ILE A 297 -18.75 0.97 -10.02
N GLN A 298 -17.41 0.91 -9.97
CA GLN A 298 -16.56 1.27 -11.09
C GLN A 298 -16.77 0.32 -12.29
N GLU A 299 -16.89 -0.99 -12.03
CA GLU A 299 -17.19 -1.98 -13.07
C GLU A 299 -18.60 -1.80 -13.63
N VAL A 300 -19.60 -1.56 -12.80
CA VAL A 300 -20.96 -1.24 -13.27
C VAL A 300 -20.96 0.01 -14.16
N LYS A 301 -20.20 1.03 -13.77
CA LYS A 301 -20.05 2.24 -14.59
C LYS A 301 -19.41 1.93 -15.93
N ARG A 302 -18.33 1.14 -15.95
CA ARG A 302 -17.64 0.73 -17.19
C ARG A 302 -18.58 -0.05 -18.11
N GLU A 303 -19.37 -0.99 -17.58
CA GLU A 303 -20.33 -1.76 -18.36
C GLU A 303 -21.39 -0.84 -19.00
N PHE A 304 -21.88 0.15 -18.27
CA PHE A 304 -22.79 1.15 -18.85
C PHE A 304 -22.13 1.99 -19.94
N GLU A 305 -20.86 2.36 -19.80
CA GLU A 305 -20.10 3.09 -20.81
C GLU A 305 -19.94 2.26 -22.10
N GLU A 306 -19.67 0.95 -21.99
CA GLU A 306 -19.61 0.02 -23.12
C GLU A 306 -20.95 -0.10 -23.84
N LEU A 307 -22.08 0.05 -23.11
CA LEU A 307 -23.43 0.12 -23.66
C LEU A 307 -23.81 1.51 -24.20
N GLY A 308 -22.84 2.45 -24.24
CA GLY A 308 -23.08 3.82 -24.73
C GLY A 308 -23.79 4.74 -23.74
N LYS A 309 -23.88 4.37 -22.46
CA LYS A 309 -24.53 5.15 -21.41
C LYS A 309 -23.45 5.72 -20.47
N ASN A 310 -23.30 7.04 -20.44
CA ASN A 310 -22.33 7.73 -19.61
C ASN A 310 -23.00 8.27 -18.34
N TYR A 311 -22.81 7.57 -17.22
CA TYR A 311 -23.26 8.01 -15.90
C TYR A 311 -22.07 8.55 -15.09
N SER A 312 -22.26 9.70 -14.45
CA SER A 312 -21.37 10.19 -13.40
C SER A 312 -21.68 9.49 -12.06
N TYR A 313 -20.79 9.60 -11.08
CA TYR A 313 -21.09 9.10 -9.73
C TYR A 313 -22.29 9.85 -9.10
N SER A 314 -22.46 11.11 -9.40
CA SER A 314 -23.64 11.90 -8.96
C SER A 314 -24.95 11.38 -9.58
N ASP A 315 -24.90 10.85 -10.80
CA ASP A 315 -26.07 10.20 -11.41
C ASP A 315 -26.42 8.92 -10.67
N PHE A 316 -25.42 8.09 -10.31
CA PHE A 316 -25.64 6.90 -9.47
C PHE A 316 -26.24 7.26 -8.12
N GLU A 317 -25.72 8.28 -7.42
CA GLU A 317 -26.29 8.77 -6.16
C GLU A 317 -27.76 9.15 -6.32
N SER A 318 -28.10 9.86 -7.39
CA SER A 318 -29.45 10.29 -7.70
C SER A 318 -30.38 9.11 -7.99
N LEU A 319 -29.90 8.07 -8.69
CA LEU A 319 -30.66 6.86 -8.99
C LEU A 319 -30.90 6.00 -7.74
N ILE A 320 -29.94 5.97 -6.82
CA ILE A 320 -30.03 5.17 -5.59
C ILE A 320 -30.89 5.85 -4.53
N ALA A 321 -30.87 7.19 -4.43
CA ALA A 321 -31.56 7.95 -3.39
C ALA A 321 -33.03 7.56 -3.14
N PRO A 322 -33.88 7.30 -4.18
CA PRO A 322 -35.25 6.90 -3.97
C PRO A 322 -35.46 5.41 -3.70
N THR A 323 -34.41 4.59 -3.73
CA THR A 323 -34.54 3.13 -3.58
C THR A 323 -34.68 2.74 -2.11
N GLU A 324 -35.38 1.61 -1.88
CA GLU A 324 -35.51 1.04 -0.54
C GLU A 324 -34.16 0.54 -0.04
N LYS A 325 -33.75 0.99 1.16
CA LYS A 325 -32.48 0.59 1.79
C LYS A 325 -32.50 -0.91 2.13
N PHE A 326 -31.35 -1.56 1.94
CA PHE A 326 -31.12 -2.97 2.30
C PHE A 326 -32.06 -3.98 1.61
N LYS A 327 -32.69 -3.62 0.52
CA LYS A 327 -33.55 -4.52 -0.26
C LYS A 327 -32.75 -5.66 -0.90
N THR A 328 -31.50 -5.38 -1.27
CA THR A 328 -30.56 -6.36 -1.82
C THR A 328 -29.25 -6.25 -1.08
N LEU A 329 -28.71 -7.39 -0.68
CA LEU A 329 -27.36 -7.51 -0.11
C LEU A 329 -26.48 -8.25 -1.09
N ILE A 330 -25.23 -7.81 -1.20
CA ILE A 330 -24.23 -8.42 -2.08
C ILE A 330 -23.16 -9.05 -1.17
N ASP A 331 -22.83 -10.30 -1.44
CA ASP A 331 -21.63 -10.94 -0.85
C ASP A 331 -20.40 -10.51 -1.65
N THR A 332 -19.67 -9.55 -1.12
CA THR A 332 -18.48 -8.98 -1.77
C THR A 332 -17.28 -9.94 -1.81
N GLU A 333 -17.35 -11.10 -1.12
CA GLU A 333 -16.33 -12.16 -1.18
C GLU A 333 -16.66 -13.22 -2.23
N HIS A 334 -17.82 -13.13 -2.89
CA HIS A 334 -18.16 -14.06 -3.96
C HIS A 334 -17.17 -13.94 -5.12
N PRO A 335 -16.70 -15.08 -5.71
CA PRO A 335 -15.66 -15.07 -6.75
C PRO A 335 -15.95 -14.20 -7.98
N MET A 336 -17.22 -13.83 -8.22
CA MET A 336 -17.55 -12.91 -9.33
C MET A 336 -17.07 -11.46 -9.11
N PHE A 337 -16.66 -11.11 -7.88
CA PHE A 337 -16.17 -9.78 -7.51
C PHE A 337 -14.66 -9.75 -7.23
N SER A 338 -13.93 -10.80 -7.63
CA SER A 338 -12.48 -10.95 -7.42
C SER A 338 -11.69 -10.86 -8.72
#